data_d821d97b21d5a450ed6654df016bbd8a
#
_entry.id   d821d97b21d5a450ed6654df016bbd8a
#
_cell.length_a   1.000
_cell.length_b   1.000
_cell.length_c   1.000
_cell.angle_alpha   90.00
_cell.angle_beta   90.00
_cell.angle_gamma   90.00
#
_symmetry.space_group_name_H-M   'P 1'
#
loop_
_entity.id
_entity.type
_entity.pdbx_description
1 polymer ?
#
loop_
_entity_poly.entity_id
_entity_poly.type
_entity_poly.pdbx_seq_one_letter_code
_entity_poly.pdbx_strand_id
1 'polypeptide(L)'
;MMSNRNILMTKEIYDQILDTIAAQPPETGGVLGRKNGIICKYFYDGNADINQYRYVPNVEKTNTILDQWLKDDIEFAGIIHSHSEDVNALSYADIHYARKILQENSLEYVIFPLVVRKNIYMYLIKRNSIYQCGISVINKKS
;
A
#
# COMPACT_ATOMS: atom_id res chain seq x y z
N MET A 1 -7.63 20.38 7.34
CA MET A 1 -8.42 20.32 6.14
C MET A 1 -8.57 18.89 5.67
N MET A 2 -9.77 18.51 5.37
CA MET A 2 -10.01 17.19 4.89
C MET A 2 -9.67 17.05 3.42
N SER A 3 -9.01 15.99 3.08
CA SER A 3 -8.72 15.72 1.69
C SER A 3 -9.95 15.11 1.01
N ASN A 4 -10.45 15.80 -0.03
CA ASN A 4 -11.49 15.26 -0.89
C ASN A 4 -10.89 14.50 -2.06
N ARG A 5 -9.59 14.30 -2.04
CA ARG A 5 -8.92 13.61 -3.13
C ARG A 5 -9.14 12.12 -3.04
N ASN A 6 -9.37 11.53 -4.19
CA ASN A 6 -9.34 10.09 -4.32
C ASN A 6 -8.00 9.68 -4.90
N ILE A 7 -7.52 8.56 -4.44
CA ILE A 7 -6.33 7.93 -5.01
C ILE A 7 -6.80 7.14 -6.23
N LEU A 8 -6.16 7.38 -7.36
CA LEU A 8 -6.51 6.69 -8.61
C LEU A 8 -5.79 5.35 -8.67
N MET A 9 -6.53 4.32 -9.00
CA MET A 9 -6.00 2.96 -9.06
C MET A 9 -6.61 2.25 -10.26
N THR A 10 -5.81 1.50 -11.02
CA THR A 10 -6.37 0.73 -12.12
C THR A 10 -7.25 -0.40 -11.59
N LYS A 11 -8.27 -0.76 -12.37
CA LYS A 11 -9.14 -1.88 -12.00
C LYS A 11 -8.37 -3.18 -11.87
N GLU A 12 -7.37 -3.37 -12.72
CA GLU A 12 -6.52 -4.56 -12.67
C GLU A 12 -5.87 -4.71 -11.30
N ILE A 13 -5.29 -3.62 -10.78
CA ILE A 13 -4.63 -3.66 -9.47
C ILE A 13 -5.65 -3.85 -8.35
N TYR A 14 -6.78 -3.17 -8.43
CA TYR A 14 -7.83 -3.31 -7.44
C TYR A 14 -8.29 -4.77 -7.33
N ASP A 15 -8.52 -5.41 -8.48
CA ASP A 15 -8.94 -6.80 -8.52
C ASP A 15 -7.84 -7.74 -7.98
N GLN A 16 -6.58 -7.46 -8.30
CA GLN A 16 -5.46 -8.26 -7.79
C GLN A 16 -5.37 -8.18 -6.26
N ILE A 17 -5.61 -7.02 -5.69
CA ILE A 17 -5.61 -6.86 -4.23
C ILE A 17 -6.71 -7.73 -3.61
N LEU A 18 -7.91 -7.71 -4.20
CA LEU A 18 -9.01 -8.53 -3.69
C LEU A 18 -8.74 -10.03 -3.81
N ASP A 19 -8.01 -10.43 -4.86
CA ASP A 19 -7.68 -11.83 -5.10
C ASP A 19 -6.50 -12.35 -4.27
N THR A 20 -5.71 -11.47 -3.69
CA THR A 20 -4.53 -11.83 -2.92
C THR A 20 -4.69 -11.49 -1.45
N ILE A 21 -4.37 -10.26 -1.06
CA ILE A 21 -4.40 -9.84 0.36
C ILE A 21 -5.77 -10.07 0.99
N ALA A 22 -6.83 -9.70 0.30
CA ALA A 22 -8.17 -9.81 0.85
C ALA A 22 -8.66 -11.25 0.95
N ALA A 23 -8.05 -12.15 0.19
CA ALA A 23 -8.43 -13.56 0.16
C ALA A 23 -7.56 -14.46 1.04
N GLN A 24 -6.49 -13.89 1.59
CA GLN A 24 -5.54 -14.65 2.41
C GLN A 24 -5.71 -14.33 3.89
N PRO A 25 -5.25 -15.22 4.77
CA PRO A 25 -5.24 -14.91 6.20
C PRO A 25 -4.40 -13.67 6.49
N PRO A 26 -4.83 -12.85 7.44
CA PRO A 26 -3.96 -11.77 7.89
C PRO A 26 -2.78 -12.34 8.69
N GLU A 27 -1.66 -11.66 8.82
CA GLU A 27 -1.46 -10.36 8.20
C GLU A 27 -0.47 -10.53 7.07
N THR A 28 -0.88 -10.14 5.90
CA THR A 28 -0.03 -10.20 4.71
C THR A 28 0.00 -8.81 4.08
N GLY A 29 0.87 -8.64 3.12
CA GLY A 29 1.01 -7.34 2.50
C GLY A 29 1.77 -7.35 1.19
N GLY A 30 2.06 -6.16 0.73
CA GLY A 30 2.78 -5.97 -0.52
C GLY A 30 3.14 -4.52 -0.72
N VAL A 31 3.64 -4.21 -1.89
CA VAL A 31 4.03 -2.86 -2.26
C VAL A 31 3.27 -2.41 -3.50
N LEU A 32 3.08 -1.11 -3.58
CA LEU A 32 2.35 -0.48 -4.68
C LEU A 32 3.25 0.50 -5.42
N GLY A 33 3.07 0.53 -6.74
CA GLY A 33 3.77 1.46 -7.60
C GLY A 33 2.78 2.35 -8.35
N ARG A 34 3.25 3.54 -8.72
CA ARG A 34 2.43 4.49 -9.45
C ARG A 34 3.19 5.08 -10.62
N LYS A 35 2.43 5.49 -11.63
CA LYS A 35 2.95 6.22 -12.76
C LYS A 35 1.90 7.25 -13.16
N ASN A 36 2.34 8.50 -13.34
CA ASN A 36 1.44 9.61 -13.67
C ASN A 36 0.29 9.77 -12.68
N GLY A 37 0.58 9.53 -11.40
CA GLY A 37 -0.42 9.69 -10.34
C GLY A 37 -1.43 8.56 -10.21
N ILE A 38 -1.21 7.45 -10.94
CA ILE A 38 -2.15 6.32 -10.94
C ILE A 38 -1.43 5.10 -10.39
N ILE A 39 -2.03 4.44 -9.41
CA ILE A 39 -1.52 3.18 -8.89
C ILE A 39 -1.73 2.11 -9.96
N CYS A 40 -0.64 1.63 -10.55
CA CYS A 40 -0.67 0.73 -11.70
C CYS A 40 0.19 -0.51 -11.53
N LYS A 41 0.89 -0.65 -10.42
CA LYS A 41 1.69 -1.83 -10.12
C LYS A 41 1.48 -2.26 -8.67
N TYR A 42 1.52 -3.56 -8.48
CA TYR A 42 1.31 -4.17 -7.18
C TYR A 42 2.12 -5.46 -7.12
N PHE A 43 2.90 -5.61 -6.07
CA PHE A 43 3.62 -6.85 -5.79
C PHE A 43 3.11 -7.41 -4.47
N TYR A 44 2.48 -8.58 -4.53
CA TYR A 44 2.02 -9.27 -3.34
C TYR A 44 3.19 -10.03 -2.73
N ASP A 45 3.54 -9.69 -1.51
CA ASP A 45 4.70 -10.26 -0.82
C ASP A 45 4.30 -11.42 0.10
N GLY A 46 3.04 -11.48 0.50
CA GLY A 46 2.62 -12.42 1.52
C GLY A 46 3.13 -11.98 2.89
N ASN A 47 3.65 -12.92 3.66
CA ASN A 47 4.33 -12.65 4.90
C ASN A 47 5.39 -13.74 5.10
N ALA A 48 6.63 -13.41 4.79
CA ALA A 48 7.72 -14.37 4.75
C ALA A 48 7.95 -15.08 6.07
N ASP A 49 7.74 -14.39 7.18
CA ASP A 49 7.99 -14.94 8.50
C ASP A 49 6.76 -15.52 9.18
N ILE A 50 5.65 -15.54 8.47
CA ILE A 50 4.36 -16.04 8.97
C ILE A 50 4.09 -15.52 10.38
N ASN A 51 4.09 -14.21 10.52
CA ASN A 51 3.80 -13.57 11.79
C ASN A 51 2.33 -13.15 11.79
N GLN A 52 1.50 -13.84 12.57
CA GLN A 52 0.06 -13.57 12.58
C GLN A 52 -0.32 -12.25 13.27
N TYR A 53 0.66 -11.50 13.78
CA TYR A 53 0.39 -10.24 14.46
C TYR A 53 0.70 -9.03 13.61
N ARG A 54 1.50 -9.18 12.58
CA ARG A 54 1.81 -8.08 11.68
C ARG A 54 2.46 -8.59 10.41
N TYR A 55 2.34 -7.82 9.34
CA TYR A 55 3.02 -8.07 8.11
C TYR A 55 4.50 -7.67 8.23
N VAL A 56 5.38 -8.59 7.86
CA VAL A 56 6.83 -8.34 7.83
C VAL A 56 7.29 -8.42 6.37
N PRO A 57 7.69 -7.29 5.77
CA PRO A 57 8.12 -7.29 4.38
C PRO A 57 9.37 -8.14 4.15
N ASN A 58 9.43 -8.78 3.00
CA ASN A 58 10.67 -9.37 2.52
C ASN A 58 11.46 -8.26 1.81
N VAL A 59 12.40 -7.68 2.52
CA VAL A 59 13.13 -6.50 2.07
C VAL A 59 13.89 -6.77 0.77
N GLU A 60 14.51 -7.93 0.66
CA GLU A 60 15.29 -8.28 -0.52
C GLU A 60 14.43 -8.36 -1.78
N LYS A 61 13.32 -9.10 -1.72
CA LYS A 61 12.39 -9.21 -2.84
C LYS A 61 11.78 -7.86 -3.19
N THR A 62 11.39 -7.12 -2.19
CA THR A 62 10.78 -5.81 -2.37
C THR A 62 11.73 -4.87 -3.10
N ASN A 63 12.99 -4.82 -2.67
CA ASN A 63 13.97 -3.96 -3.32
C ASN A 63 14.20 -4.36 -4.77
N THR A 64 14.24 -5.65 -5.07
CA THR A 64 14.38 -6.12 -6.44
C THR A 64 13.23 -5.64 -7.32
N ILE A 65 12.00 -5.74 -6.82
CA ILE A 65 10.81 -5.29 -7.55
C ILE A 65 10.84 -3.78 -7.76
N LEU A 66 11.21 -3.02 -6.73
CA LEU A 66 11.27 -1.56 -6.84
C LEU A 66 12.32 -1.12 -7.86
N ASP A 67 13.46 -1.80 -7.90
CA ASP A 67 14.51 -1.51 -8.89
C ASP A 67 14.01 -1.78 -10.31
N GLN A 68 13.26 -2.85 -10.51
CA GLN A 68 12.67 -3.16 -11.81
C GLN A 68 11.66 -2.09 -12.23
N TRP A 69 10.83 -1.63 -11.28
CA TRP A 69 9.83 -0.62 -11.56
C TRP A 69 10.46 0.71 -11.97
N LEU A 70 11.58 1.07 -11.35
CA LEU A 70 12.28 2.31 -11.70
C LEU A 70 12.72 2.32 -13.17
N LYS A 71 13.05 1.18 -13.72
CA LYS A 71 13.43 1.09 -15.14
C LYS A 71 12.27 1.41 -16.07
N ASP A 72 11.04 1.26 -15.59
CA ASP A 72 9.82 1.55 -16.34
C ASP A 72 9.18 2.87 -15.90
N ASP A 73 9.94 3.71 -15.19
CA ASP A 73 9.47 5.00 -14.65
C ASP A 73 8.28 4.84 -13.70
N ILE A 74 8.25 3.73 -12.98
CA ILE A 74 7.22 3.49 -11.98
C ILE A 74 7.80 3.80 -10.60
N GLU A 75 7.15 4.71 -9.89
CA GLU A 75 7.59 5.14 -8.58
C GLU A 75 6.98 4.27 -7.49
N PHE A 76 7.72 4.08 -6.41
CA PHE A 76 7.18 3.49 -5.20
C PHE A 76 6.08 4.40 -4.65
N ALA A 77 4.90 3.85 -4.41
CA ALA A 77 3.76 4.62 -3.91
C ALA A 77 3.47 4.34 -2.43
N GLY A 78 3.67 3.12 -1.99
CA GLY A 78 3.39 2.79 -0.60
C GLY A 78 3.31 1.31 -0.34
N ILE A 79 2.89 1.00 0.87
CA ILE A 79 2.77 -0.37 1.37
C ILE A 79 1.30 -0.64 1.67
N ILE A 80 0.83 -1.81 1.25
CA ILE A 80 -0.51 -2.28 1.56
C ILE A 80 -0.38 -3.50 2.46
N HIS A 81 -1.26 -3.59 3.45
CA HIS A 81 -1.27 -4.75 4.34
C HIS A 81 -2.67 -4.99 4.90
N SER A 82 -2.87 -6.18 5.45
CA SER A 82 -4.15 -6.53 6.07
C SER A 82 -4.01 -6.60 7.58
N HIS A 83 -5.12 -6.35 8.27
CA HIS A 83 -5.19 -6.52 9.72
C HIS A 83 -6.01 -7.76 10.06
N SER A 84 -5.63 -8.42 11.15
CA SER A 84 -6.26 -9.67 11.60
C SER A 84 -7.62 -9.47 12.27
N GLU A 85 -7.92 -8.26 12.72
CA GLU A 85 -9.16 -7.95 13.41
C GLU A 85 -9.94 -6.91 12.64
N ASP A 86 -11.17 -6.61 13.07
CA ASP A 86 -12.00 -5.60 12.41
C ASP A 86 -11.55 -4.18 12.74
N VAL A 87 -10.25 -3.96 12.71
CA VAL A 87 -9.65 -2.66 12.98
C VAL A 87 -9.32 -2.00 11.65
N ASN A 88 -10.08 -0.99 11.31
CA ASN A 88 -9.91 -0.27 10.04
C ASN A 88 -9.09 1.00 10.18
N ALA A 89 -8.33 1.13 11.24
CA ALA A 89 -7.46 2.28 11.48
C ALA A 89 -6.01 1.81 11.57
N LEU A 90 -5.10 2.68 11.14
CA LEU A 90 -3.67 2.40 11.23
C LEU A 90 -3.23 2.32 12.69
N SER A 91 -2.36 1.38 12.99
CA SER A 91 -1.76 1.27 14.30
C SER A 91 -0.67 2.33 14.46
N TYR A 92 -0.27 2.54 15.70
CA TYR A 92 0.86 3.43 15.98
C TYR A 92 2.14 2.95 15.26
N ALA A 93 2.35 1.65 15.26
CA ALA A 93 3.50 1.07 14.58
C ALA A 93 3.45 1.29 13.06
N ASP A 94 2.26 1.18 12.46
CA ASP A 94 2.08 1.44 11.03
C ASP A 94 2.49 2.87 10.67
N ILE A 95 2.03 3.82 11.47
CA ILE A 95 2.30 5.25 11.24
C ILE A 95 3.79 5.53 11.40
N HIS A 96 4.40 4.97 12.43
CA HIS A 96 5.83 5.13 12.66
C HIS A 96 6.64 4.58 11.49
N TYR A 97 6.27 3.41 11.01
CA TYR A 97 6.95 2.76 9.88
C TYR A 97 6.80 3.58 8.61
N ALA A 98 5.59 4.08 8.34
CA ALA A 98 5.35 4.92 7.16
C ALA A 98 6.19 6.20 7.20
N ARG A 99 6.29 6.84 8.34
CA ARG A 99 7.10 8.06 8.49
C ARG A 99 8.58 7.80 8.36
N LYS A 100 9.04 6.63 8.78
CA LYS A 100 10.42 6.22 8.56
C LYS A 100 10.71 6.08 7.06
N ILE A 101 9.79 5.47 6.31
CA ILE A 101 9.90 5.35 4.86
C ILE A 101 9.98 6.73 4.20
N LEU A 102 9.12 7.65 4.62
CA LEU A 102 9.14 9.02 4.11
C LEU A 102 10.50 9.67 4.29
N GLN A 103 11.03 9.56 5.50
CA GLN A 103 12.30 10.20 5.85
C GLN A 103 13.47 9.57 5.10
N GLU A 104 13.54 8.24 5.07
CA GLU A 104 14.66 7.55 4.45
C GLU A 104 14.70 7.68 2.94
N ASN A 105 13.56 7.94 2.31
CA ASN A 105 13.47 8.03 0.86
C ASN A 105 13.16 9.43 0.35
N SER A 106 13.15 10.41 1.23
CA SER A 106 12.89 11.83 0.89
C SER A 106 11.59 12.00 0.11
N LEU A 107 10.53 11.34 0.54
CA LEU A 107 9.23 11.40 -0.10
C LEU A 107 8.35 12.44 0.56
N GLU A 108 7.46 13.06 -0.22
CA GLU A 108 6.48 14.00 0.32
C GLU A 108 5.35 13.28 1.04
N TYR A 109 4.94 12.14 0.49
CA TYR A 109 3.88 11.34 1.08
C TYR A 109 4.04 9.89 0.66
N VAL A 110 3.40 9.03 1.42
CA VAL A 110 3.32 7.61 1.08
C VAL A 110 1.87 7.17 1.32
N ILE A 111 1.35 6.30 0.48
CA ILE A 111 0.04 5.72 0.73
C ILE A 111 0.22 4.43 1.54
N PHE A 112 -0.74 4.19 2.40
CA PHE A 112 -0.68 3.05 3.32
C PHE A 112 -2.07 2.44 3.42
N PRO A 113 -2.53 1.77 2.34
CA PRO A 113 -3.85 1.14 2.35
C PRO A 113 -3.90 -0.02 3.32
N LEU A 114 -5.01 -0.12 4.00
CA LEU A 114 -5.27 -1.17 4.98
C LEU A 114 -6.43 -2.02 4.48
N VAL A 115 -6.20 -3.33 4.37
CA VAL A 115 -7.24 -4.26 3.95
C VAL A 115 -7.80 -4.95 5.18
N VAL A 116 -9.11 -4.79 5.39
CA VAL A 116 -9.82 -5.46 6.46
C VAL A 116 -10.96 -6.22 5.82
N ARG A 117 -10.87 -7.54 5.88
CA ARG A 117 -11.77 -8.43 5.14
C ARG A 117 -11.66 -8.11 3.64
N LYS A 118 -12.71 -7.66 2.98
CA LYS A 118 -12.69 -7.31 1.55
C LYS A 118 -12.78 -5.81 1.31
N ASN A 119 -12.56 -5.02 2.35
CA ASN A 119 -12.61 -3.57 2.26
C ASN A 119 -11.21 -2.99 2.28
N ILE A 120 -10.98 -1.98 1.46
CA ILE A 120 -9.70 -1.29 1.41
C ILE A 120 -9.90 0.12 1.96
N TYR A 121 -9.17 0.43 3.02
CA TYR A 121 -9.18 1.76 3.63
C TYR A 121 -7.89 2.45 3.24
N MET A 122 -7.98 3.48 2.42
CA MET A 122 -6.81 4.15 1.88
C MET A 122 -6.38 5.28 2.79
N TYR A 123 -5.14 5.22 3.25
CA TYR A 123 -4.53 6.28 4.04
C TYR A 123 -3.39 6.91 3.28
N LEU A 124 -3.29 8.22 3.36
CA LEU A 124 -2.17 8.98 2.81
C LEU A 124 -1.45 9.62 3.99
N ILE A 125 -0.16 9.34 4.11
CA ILE A 125 0.63 9.76 5.25
C ILE A 125 1.70 10.75 4.78
N LYS A 126 1.68 11.93 5.38
CA LYS A 126 2.71 12.94 5.22
C LYS A 126 3.50 13.02 6.52
N ARG A 127 4.56 13.82 6.51
CA ARG A 127 5.41 13.98 7.70
C ARG A 127 4.62 14.36 8.93
N ASN A 128 3.69 15.31 8.80
CA ASN A 128 2.95 15.87 9.93
C ASN A 128 1.43 15.66 9.86
N SER A 129 0.96 14.85 8.92
CA SER A 129 -0.49 14.70 8.76
C SER A 129 -0.82 13.33 8.18
N ILE A 130 -2.05 12.89 8.45
CA ILE A 130 -2.59 11.63 7.95
C ILE A 130 -3.99 11.91 7.43
N TYR A 131 -4.28 11.42 6.24
CA TYR A 131 -5.59 11.60 5.62
C TYR A 131 -6.16 10.25 5.23
N GLN A 132 -7.44 10.05 5.46
CA GLN A 132 -8.13 8.93 4.87
C GLN A 132 -8.75 9.41 3.56
N CYS A 133 -8.46 8.69 2.47
CA CYS A 133 -8.88 9.07 1.13
C CYS A 133 -9.80 8.03 0.54
N GLY A 134 -10.59 8.42 -0.46
CA GLY A 134 -11.31 7.46 -1.26
C GLY A 134 -10.41 6.84 -2.33
N ILE A 135 -10.90 5.81 -2.97
CA ILE A 135 -10.24 5.17 -4.10
C ILE A 135 -11.12 5.33 -5.32
N SER A 136 -10.57 5.84 -6.40
CA SER A 136 -11.24 5.87 -7.70
C SER A 136 -10.63 4.81 -8.58
N VAL A 137 -11.40 3.78 -8.87
CA VAL A 137 -10.95 2.68 -9.73
C VAL A 137 -11.20 3.07 -11.18
N ILE A 138 -10.17 2.98 -12.00
CA ILE A 138 -10.26 3.37 -13.39
C ILE A 138 -9.91 2.21 -14.32
N ASN A 139 -10.57 2.17 -15.47
CA ASN A 139 -10.34 1.13 -16.49
C ASN A 139 -9.26 1.58 -17.48
N LYS A 140 -8.11 1.97 -16.94
CA LYS A 140 -7.01 2.41 -17.78
C LYS A 140 -5.94 1.33 -17.76
N LYS A 141 -5.51 0.92 -18.94
CA LYS A 141 -4.36 0.02 -19.04
C LYS A 141 -3.08 0.81 -18.83
N SER A 142 -2.23 0.26 -18.00
CA SER A 142 -0.93 0.88 -17.74
C SER A 142 0.05 0.62 -18.88
#